data_90c8541ba2f35cce72dae1441b1d374d
#
_entry.id   90c8541ba2f35cce72dae1441b1d374d
#
_cell.length_a   1.000
_cell.length_b   1.000
_cell.length_c   1.000
_cell.angle_alpha   90.00
_cell.angle_beta   90.00
_cell.angle_gamma   90.00
#
_symmetry.space_group_name_H-M   'P 1'
#
loop_
_entity.id
_entity.type
_entity.pdbx_description
1 polymer ?
#
loop_
_entity_poly.entity_id
_entity_poly.type
_entity_poly.pdbx_seq_one_letter_code
_entity_poly.pdbx_strand_id
1 'polypeptide(L)'
;MNKGILYALGAYLTWGFLPLFWKAVQVAAPVEILSHRIVWSLLLLVAILGTQQRWGWLAPALRDRRTLGTFLLSALLLGVNWLVYIWAVNAGHIVEASLGYFINPLVNVVFGVLFFQEQMRPGQWLAVGLAALGVLYLTVTLGAPPWVGLTLAFSFAGYGLLRKTARLNALEGLTFETSFLFVPALLYLLYLGVTGHGVFGVVSGNLTGLLMLSGVFTAFPLLLFAASARRIPFSLVGILQYIAPTIQFLLGVYLYGEPFSPARLVGFGLIWLALALYSGEHLLQKSLLRSAAT
;
A
#
# COMPACT_ATOMS: atom_id res chain seq x y z
N MET A 1 -2.07 -26.27 -4.25
CA MET A 1 -2.04 -24.83 -4.57
C MET A 1 -0.61 -24.31 -4.39
N ASN A 2 -0.11 -23.49 -5.31
CA ASN A 2 1.26 -22.96 -5.21
C ASN A 2 1.40 -22.08 -3.94
N LYS A 3 2.42 -22.35 -3.09
CA LYS A 3 2.66 -21.59 -1.84
C LYS A 3 2.76 -20.08 -2.08
N GLY A 4 3.29 -19.66 -3.24
CA GLY A 4 3.36 -18.25 -3.60
C GLY A 4 1.99 -17.59 -3.79
N ILE A 5 1.01 -18.30 -4.39
CA ILE A 5 -0.36 -17.82 -4.52
C ILE A 5 -1.03 -17.70 -3.14
N LEU A 6 -0.83 -18.69 -2.26
CA LEU A 6 -1.36 -18.63 -0.89
C LEU A 6 -0.86 -17.40 -0.12
N TYR A 7 0.44 -17.12 -0.25
CA TYR A 7 1.03 -15.93 0.39
C TYR A 7 0.47 -14.63 -0.19
N ALA A 8 0.31 -14.54 -1.52
CA ALA A 8 -0.33 -13.37 -2.15
C ALA A 8 -1.77 -13.18 -1.67
N LEU A 9 -2.56 -14.26 -1.68
CA LEU A 9 -3.94 -14.22 -1.18
C LEU A 9 -3.99 -13.78 0.29
N GLY A 10 -3.14 -14.34 1.15
CA GLY A 10 -3.05 -13.94 2.56
C GLY A 10 -2.72 -12.45 2.72
N ALA A 11 -1.76 -11.94 1.96
CA ALA A 11 -1.40 -10.52 1.99
C ALA A 11 -2.56 -9.62 1.54
N TYR A 12 -3.14 -9.90 0.37
CA TYR A 12 -4.18 -9.04 -0.22
C TYR A 12 -5.54 -9.15 0.49
N LEU A 13 -5.89 -10.31 1.02
CA LEU A 13 -7.05 -10.44 1.90
C LEU A 13 -6.85 -9.64 3.19
N THR A 14 -5.66 -9.75 3.83
CA THR A 14 -5.36 -8.95 5.02
C THR A 14 -5.49 -7.45 4.72
N TRP A 15 -4.87 -6.96 3.64
CA TRP A 15 -4.98 -5.57 3.24
C TRP A 15 -6.40 -5.15 2.85
N GLY A 16 -7.17 -6.04 2.22
CA GLY A 16 -8.57 -5.79 1.88
C GLY A 16 -9.45 -5.55 3.11
N PHE A 17 -9.26 -6.33 4.16
CA PHE A 17 -10.01 -6.22 5.41
C PHE A 17 -9.42 -5.23 6.42
N LEU A 18 -8.29 -4.59 6.14
CA LEU A 18 -7.70 -3.58 7.05
C LEU A 18 -8.65 -2.43 7.44
N PRO A 19 -9.59 -1.96 6.60
CA PRO A 19 -10.55 -0.94 7.03
C PRO A 19 -11.32 -1.32 8.30
N LEU A 20 -11.66 -2.61 8.48
CA LEU A 20 -12.32 -3.09 9.70
C LEU A 20 -11.47 -2.86 10.94
N PHE A 21 -10.16 -3.12 10.82
CA PHE A 21 -9.21 -2.92 11.91
C PHE A 21 -9.02 -1.44 12.22
N TRP A 22 -8.83 -0.59 11.19
CA TRP A 22 -8.62 0.85 11.41
C TRP A 22 -9.88 1.52 11.99
N LYS A 23 -11.07 1.07 11.59
CA LYS A 23 -12.33 1.52 12.20
C LYS A 23 -12.46 1.09 13.66
N ALA A 24 -11.97 -0.09 14.05
CA ALA A 24 -12.00 -0.54 15.44
C ALA A 24 -11.11 0.31 16.37
N VAL A 25 -10.08 0.97 15.82
CA VAL A 25 -9.17 1.86 16.57
C VAL A 25 -9.40 3.34 16.28
N GLN A 26 -10.49 3.71 15.61
CA GLN A 26 -10.79 5.10 15.19
C GLN A 26 -10.98 6.11 16.34
N VAL A 27 -11.07 5.64 17.57
CA VAL A 27 -11.06 6.49 18.77
C VAL A 27 -9.71 7.21 18.92
N ALA A 28 -8.62 6.57 18.50
CA ALA A 28 -7.31 7.20 18.42
C ALA A 28 -7.22 8.10 17.19
N ALA A 29 -6.53 9.23 17.30
CA ALA A 29 -6.24 10.08 16.15
C ALA A 29 -5.41 9.33 15.07
N PRO A 30 -5.59 9.60 13.76
CA PRO A 30 -4.85 8.91 12.70
C PRO A 30 -3.33 8.93 12.88
N VAL A 31 -2.77 10.03 13.39
CA VAL A 31 -1.34 10.16 13.68
C VAL A 31 -0.92 9.27 14.87
N GLU A 32 -1.76 9.12 15.89
CA GLU A 32 -1.51 8.21 17.01
C GLU A 32 -1.52 6.76 16.54
N ILE A 33 -2.53 6.36 15.73
CA ILE A 33 -2.61 5.02 15.13
C ILE A 33 -1.36 4.75 14.29
N LEU A 34 -0.96 5.70 13.43
CA LEU A 34 0.25 5.58 12.61
C LEU A 34 1.50 5.41 13.47
N SER A 35 1.62 6.17 14.56
CA SER A 35 2.79 6.10 15.44
C SER A 35 2.87 4.74 16.15
N HIS A 36 1.77 4.21 16.67
CA HIS A 36 1.73 2.85 17.21
C HIS A 36 2.07 1.80 16.17
N ARG A 37 1.51 1.91 14.97
CA ARG A 37 1.80 1.03 13.84
C ARG A 37 3.30 0.98 13.54
N ILE A 38 3.99 2.12 13.52
CA ILE A 38 5.42 2.22 13.25
C ILE A 38 6.23 1.58 14.39
N VAL A 39 5.95 1.98 15.63
CA VAL A 39 6.69 1.50 16.81
C VAL A 39 6.57 -0.03 16.96
N TRP A 40 5.36 -0.55 16.96
CA TRP A 40 5.12 -1.99 17.15
C TRP A 40 5.59 -2.82 15.95
N SER A 41 5.53 -2.28 14.71
CA SER A 41 6.12 -2.95 13.54
C SER A 41 7.63 -3.07 13.67
N LEU A 42 8.31 -1.98 14.06
CA LEU A 42 9.77 -2.03 14.20
C LEU A 42 10.20 -3.03 15.27
N LEU A 43 9.53 -3.03 16.43
CA LEU A 43 9.83 -4.00 17.49
C LEU A 43 9.67 -5.44 17.01
N LEU A 44 8.60 -5.73 16.27
CA LEU A 44 8.38 -7.05 15.67
C LEU A 44 9.46 -7.41 14.64
N LEU A 45 9.80 -6.49 13.73
CA LEU A 45 10.82 -6.72 12.70
C LEU A 45 12.21 -6.92 13.30
N VAL A 46 12.56 -6.12 14.31
CA VAL A 46 13.82 -6.27 15.07
C VAL A 46 13.87 -7.60 15.80
N ALA A 47 12.77 -8.06 16.42
CA ALA A 47 12.68 -9.36 17.04
C ALA A 47 12.90 -10.49 16.00
N ILE A 48 12.25 -10.41 14.82
CA ILE A 48 12.45 -11.39 13.73
C ILE A 48 13.91 -11.42 13.24
N LEU A 49 14.52 -10.24 13.03
CA LEU A 49 15.93 -10.15 12.62
C LEU A 49 16.87 -10.68 13.71
N GLY A 50 16.55 -10.42 14.98
CA GLY A 50 17.30 -10.91 16.13
C GLY A 50 17.31 -12.45 16.21
N THR A 51 16.14 -13.09 16.03
CA THR A 51 16.06 -14.57 15.99
C THR A 51 16.82 -15.18 14.80
N GLN A 52 16.91 -14.45 13.68
CA GLN A 52 17.65 -14.89 12.49
C GLN A 52 19.14 -14.50 12.52
N GLN A 53 19.59 -13.71 13.50
CA GLN A 53 20.96 -13.15 13.61
C GLN A 53 21.46 -12.46 12.33
N ARG A 54 20.56 -11.79 11.58
CA ARG A 54 20.82 -11.19 10.27
C ARG A 54 21.06 -9.68 10.37
N TRP A 55 22.18 -9.26 10.98
CA TRP A 55 22.51 -7.84 11.16
C TRP A 55 23.63 -7.33 10.27
N GLY A 56 24.30 -8.18 9.49
CA GLY A 56 25.46 -7.82 8.67
C GLY A 56 25.20 -6.75 7.61
N TRP A 57 23.94 -6.52 7.23
CA TRP A 57 23.53 -5.50 6.26
C TRP A 57 23.52 -4.08 6.85
N LEU A 58 23.38 -3.92 8.17
CA LEU A 58 23.09 -2.64 8.82
C LEU A 58 24.28 -1.67 8.70
N ALA A 59 25.49 -2.10 9.06
CA ALA A 59 26.67 -1.23 9.01
C ALA A 59 27.01 -0.76 7.59
N PRO A 60 26.99 -1.60 6.53
CA PRO A 60 27.09 -1.14 5.15
C PRO A 60 26.01 -0.16 4.74
N ALA A 61 24.74 -0.41 5.12
CA ALA A 61 23.62 0.46 4.77
C ALA A 61 23.74 1.85 5.40
N LEU A 62 24.17 1.94 6.65
CA LEU A 62 24.37 3.21 7.35
C LEU A 62 25.56 4.04 6.79
N ARG A 63 26.53 3.42 6.13
CA ARG A 63 27.68 4.09 5.53
C ARG A 63 27.43 4.55 4.10
N ASP A 64 26.46 3.97 3.40
CA ASP A 64 26.15 4.32 2.01
C ASP A 64 25.08 5.42 1.94
N ARG A 65 25.50 6.65 1.62
CA ARG A 65 24.62 7.82 1.48
C ARG A 65 23.49 7.60 0.48
N ARG A 66 23.74 6.84 -0.58
CA ARG A 66 22.71 6.53 -1.58
C ARG A 66 21.62 5.63 -0.99
N THR A 67 22.01 4.60 -0.26
CA THR A 67 21.08 3.72 0.46
C THR A 67 20.29 4.51 1.51
N LEU A 68 20.95 5.34 2.32
CA LEU A 68 20.28 6.20 3.30
C LEU A 68 19.23 7.11 2.64
N GLY A 69 19.60 7.85 1.59
CA GLY A 69 18.68 8.74 0.87
C GLY A 69 17.50 8.01 0.23
N THR A 70 17.78 6.85 -0.40
CA THR A 70 16.73 6.03 -1.01
C THR A 70 15.73 5.54 0.03
N PHE A 71 16.19 5.01 1.15
CA PHE A 71 15.31 4.47 2.19
C PHE A 71 14.63 5.56 3.03
N LEU A 72 15.25 6.72 3.22
CA LEU A 72 14.59 7.87 3.84
C LEU A 72 13.42 8.36 2.97
N LEU A 73 13.62 8.54 1.66
CA LEU A 73 12.56 8.95 0.75
C LEU A 73 11.46 7.87 0.67
N SER A 74 11.85 6.61 0.63
CA SER A 74 10.93 5.47 0.68
C SER A 74 10.08 5.47 1.95
N ALA A 75 10.70 5.73 3.11
CA ALA A 75 10.02 5.85 4.40
C ALA A 75 9.01 7.01 4.41
N LEU A 76 9.39 8.17 3.88
CA LEU A 76 8.48 9.34 3.79
C LEU A 76 7.28 9.05 2.90
N LEU A 77 7.49 8.48 1.71
CA LEU A 77 6.39 8.11 0.81
C LEU A 77 5.46 7.08 1.45
N LEU A 78 6.01 6.09 2.13
CA LEU A 78 5.24 5.06 2.83
C LEU A 78 4.49 5.65 4.03
N GLY A 79 5.13 6.54 4.80
CA GLY A 79 4.51 7.25 5.92
C GLY A 79 3.32 8.11 5.48
N VAL A 80 3.46 8.87 4.39
CA VAL A 80 2.36 9.64 3.78
C VAL A 80 1.25 8.72 3.33
N ASN A 81 1.58 7.65 2.61
CA ASN A 81 0.60 6.66 2.16
C ASN A 81 -0.20 6.09 3.33
N TRP A 82 0.47 5.65 4.39
CA TRP A 82 -0.18 5.05 5.55
C TRP A 82 -1.04 6.05 6.32
N LEU A 83 -0.56 7.29 6.50
CA LEU A 83 -1.31 8.33 7.20
C LEU A 83 -2.59 8.68 6.45
N VAL A 84 -2.48 8.94 5.13
CA VAL A 84 -3.64 9.28 4.29
C VAL A 84 -4.63 8.12 4.26
N TYR A 85 -4.15 6.87 4.20
CA TYR A 85 -5.02 5.70 4.21
C TYR A 85 -5.78 5.54 5.53
N ILE A 86 -5.09 5.63 6.68
CA ILE A 86 -5.73 5.53 8.01
C ILE A 86 -6.74 6.67 8.18
N TRP A 87 -6.34 7.89 7.81
CA TRP A 87 -7.24 9.05 7.85
C TRP A 87 -8.48 8.82 6.98
N ALA A 88 -8.29 8.40 5.74
CA ALA A 88 -9.39 8.17 4.79
C ALA A 88 -10.39 7.11 5.31
N VAL A 89 -9.88 6.00 5.86
CA VAL A 89 -10.73 4.96 6.46
C VAL A 89 -11.54 5.52 7.61
N ASN A 90 -10.92 6.29 8.52
CA ASN A 90 -11.60 6.83 9.69
C ASN A 90 -12.56 7.97 9.34
N ALA A 91 -12.25 8.75 8.32
CA ALA A 91 -13.08 9.85 7.83
C ALA A 91 -14.23 9.42 6.89
N GLY A 92 -14.38 8.10 6.58
CA GLY A 92 -15.45 7.63 5.69
C GLY A 92 -15.15 7.83 4.20
N HIS A 93 -13.88 7.77 3.80
CA HIS A 93 -13.41 7.86 2.42
C HIS A 93 -12.79 6.54 1.92
N ILE A 94 -13.29 5.38 2.37
CA ILE A 94 -12.75 4.05 2.02
C ILE A 94 -12.88 3.80 0.51
N VAL A 95 -14.00 4.21 -0.10
CA VAL A 95 -14.24 4.08 -1.55
C VAL A 95 -13.18 4.86 -2.32
N GLU A 96 -12.87 6.11 -1.92
CA GLU A 96 -11.84 6.91 -2.58
C GLU A 96 -10.43 6.34 -2.36
N ALA A 97 -10.15 5.79 -1.17
CA ALA A 97 -8.90 5.09 -0.92
C ALA A 97 -8.76 3.85 -1.82
N SER A 98 -9.84 3.08 -2.02
CA SER A 98 -9.84 1.92 -2.92
C SER A 98 -9.53 2.32 -4.37
N LEU A 99 -10.04 3.47 -4.82
CA LEU A 99 -9.76 4.03 -6.14
C LEU A 99 -8.25 4.24 -6.35
N GLY A 100 -7.53 4.75 -5.35
CA GLY A 100 -6.09 4.93 -5.42
C GLY A 100 -5.35 3.62 -5.69
N TYR A 101 -5.74 2.55 -5.02
CA TYR A 101 -5.12 1.24 -5.23
C TYR A 101 -5.53 0.58 -6.55
N PHE A 102 -6.69 0.92 -7.13
CA PHE A 102 -7.03 0.55 -8.50
C PHE A 102 -6.19 1.31 -9.53
N ILE A 103 -5.91 2.60 -9.32
CA ILE A 103 -5.09 3.41 -10.21
C ILE A 103 -3.59 3.05 -10.14
N ASN A 104 -3.11 2.59 -8.99
CA ASN A 104 -1.69 2.36 -8.72
C ASN A 104 -0.95 1.53 -9.79
N PRO A 105 -1.47 0.41 -10.33
CA PRO A 105 -0.79 -0.33 -11.39
C PRO A 105 -0.56 0.50 -12.65
N LEU A 106 -1.47 1.39 -13.00
CA LEU A 106 -1.34 2.26 -14.17
C LEU A 106 -0.29 3.36 -13.93
N VAL A 107 -0.22 3.90 -12.71
CA VAL A 107 0.86 4.81 -12.31
C VAL A 107 2.22 4.11 -12.36
N ASN A 108 2.30 2.84 -11.92
CA ASN A 108 3.52 2.04 -12.02
C ASN A 108 3.97 1.87 -13.48
N VAL A 109 3.05 1.69 -14.41
CA VAL A 109 3.36 1.62 -15.85
C VAL A 109 3.92 2.94 -16.35
N VAL A 110 3.29 4.07 -16.02
CA VAL A 110 3.79 5.40 -16.38
C VAL A 110 5.20 5.63 -15.81
N PHE A 111 5.44 5.24 -14.56
CA PHE A 111 6.76 5.33 -13.95
C PHE A 111 7.79 4.40 -14.64
N GLY A 112 7.36 3.22 -15.10
CA GLY A 112 8.19 2.33 -15.92
C GLY A 112 8.72 3.02 -17.16
N VAL A 113 7.85 3.73 -17.88
CA VAL A 113 8.23 4.51 -19.06
C VAL A 113 9.16 5.68 -18.70
N LEU A 114 8.77 6.49 -17.71
CA LEU A 114 9.48 7.73 -17.39
C LEU A 114 10.88 7.48 -16.79
N PHE A 115 11.03 6.48 -15.93
CA PHE A 115 12.26 6.26 -15.16
C PHE A 115 13.10 5.09 -15.68
N PHE A 116 12.49 4.10 -16.33
CA PHE A 116 13.19 2.93 -16.87
C PHE A 116 13.20 2.86 -18.38
N GLN A 117 12.61 3.87 -19.08
CA GLN A 117 12.49 3.92 -20.52
C GLN A 117 11.83 2.64 -21.11
N GLU A 118 10.93 2.03 -20.35
CA GLU A 118 10.17 0.88 -20.80
C GLU A 118 9.25 1.30 -21.96
N GLN A 119 9.24 0.50 -23.03
CA GLN A 119 8.36 0.79 -24.17
C GLN A 119 6.95 0.31 -23.86
N MET A 120 5.99 1.22 -23.94
CA MET A 120 4.57 0.89 -23.81
C MET A 120 3.96 0.49 -25.16
N ARG A 121 3.10 -0.50 -25.10
CA ARG A 121 2.28 -0.92 -26.23
C ARG A 121 1.07 -0.01 -26.38
N PRO A 122 0.45 0.02 -27.60
CA PRO A 122 -0.75 0.82 -27.84
C PRO A 122 -1.90 0.55 -26.86
N GLY A 123 -2.15 -0.73 -26.51
CA GLY A 123 -3.19 -1.09 -25.53
C GLY A 123 -2.91 -0.60 -24.12
N GLN A 124 -1.65 -0.57 -23.68
CA GLN A 124 -1.25 0.00 -22.40
C GLN A 124 -1.45 1.52 -22.36
N TRP A 125 -1.12 2.22 -23.46
CA TRP A 125 -1.40 3.65 -23.62
C TRP A 125 -2.90 3.93 -23.58
N LEU A 126 -3.71 3.11 -24.27
CA LEU A 126 -5.16 3.20 -24.23
C LEU A 126 -5.69 3.03 -22.80
N ALA A 127 -5.18 2.04 -22.05
CA ALA A 127 -5.57 1.81 -20.67
C ALA A 127 -5.22 3.01 -19.76
N VAL A 128 -4.00 3.56 -19.88
CA VAL A 128 -3.60 4.76 -19.13
C VAL A 128 -4.45 5.97 -19.49
N GLY A 129 -4.71 6.18 -20.79
CA GLY A 129 -5.58 7.25 -21.27
C GLY A 129 -7.00 7.12 -20.73
N LEU A 130 -7.57 5.93 -20.74
CA LEU A 130 -8.91 5.66 -20.22
C LEU A 130 -9.01 5.88 -18.70
N ALA A 131 -7.98 5.48 -17.94
CA ALA A 131 -7.93 5.78 -16.52
C ALA A 131 -7.80 7.29 -16.25
N ALA A 132 -6.97 8.00 -17.03
CA ALA A 132 -6.86 9.46 -16.92
C ALA A 132 -8.21 10.16 -17.21
N LEU A 133 -8.96 9.68 -18.22
CA LEU A 133 -10.32 10.17 -18.50
C LEU A 133 -11.27 9.89 -17.33
N GLY A 134 -11.18 8.73 -16.68
CA GLY A 134 -11.97 8.40 -15.48
C GLY A 134 -11.68 9.36 -14.32
N VAL A 135 -10.41 9.63 -14.05
CA VAL A 135 -10.00 10.60 -13.02
C VAL A 135 -10.46 12.03 -13.37
N LEU A 136 -10.30 12.45 -14.63
CA LEU A 136 -10.74 13.76 -15.09
C LEU A 136 -12.26 13.90 -14.96
N TYR A 137 -13.01 12.88 -15.38
CA TYR A 137 -14.46 12.85 -15.24
C TYR A 137 -14.89 12.99 -13.77
N LEU A 138 -14.27 12.25 -12.85
CA LEU A 138 -14.55 12.38 -11.42
C LEU A 138 -14.22 13.78 -10.91
N THR A 139 -13.09 14.35 -11.33
CA THR A 139 -12.67 15.70 -10.94
C THR A 139 -13.70 16.76 -11.35
N VAL A 140 -14.15 16.70 -12.61
CA VAL A 140 -15.12 17.67 -13.14
C VAL A 140 -16.49 17.49 -12.49
N THR A 141 -16.95 16.24 -12.36
CA THR A 141 -18.32 15.95 -11.89
C THR A 141 -18.48 16.14 -10.38
N LEU A 142 -17.42 15.86 -9.60
CA LEU A 142 -17.43 16.02 -8.15
C LEU A 142 -16.93 17.40 -7.70
N GLY A 143 -16.44 18.24 -8.64
CA GLY A 143 -15.94 19.59 -8.37
C GLY A 143 -14.57 19.65 -7.70
N ALA A 144 -13.93 18.48 -7.45
CA ALA A 144 -12.60 18.40 -6.89
C ALA A 144 -11.89 17.10 -7.35
N PRO A 145 -10.56 17.12 -7.52
CA PRO A 145 -9.81 15.90 -7.85
C PRO A 145 -9.92 14.89 -6.69
N PRO A 146 -9.96 13.57 -6.98
CA PRO A 146 -9.97 12.51 -5.97
C PRO A 146 -8.58 12.42 -5.30
N TRP A 147 -8.26 13.42 -4.47
CA TRP A 147 -6.91 13.64 -3.95
C TRP A 147 -6.42 12.49 -3.05
N VAL A 148 -7.33 11.85 -2.29
CA VAL A 148 -7.00 10.68 -1.47
C VAL A 148 -6.49 9.56 -2.37
N GLY A 149 -7.28 9.20 -3.38
CA GLY A 149 -6.92 8.15 -4.33
C GLY A 149 -5.62 8.46 -5.07
N LEU A 150 -5.46 9.68 -5.56
CA LEU A 150 -4.24 10.10 -6.25
C LEU A 150 -3.01 10.07 -5.34
N THR A 151 -3.13 10.59 -4.10
CA THR A 151 -2.03 10.55 -3.14
C THR A 151 -1.61 9.12 -2.82
N LEU A 152 -2.57 8.22 -2.60
CA LEU A 152 -2.29 6.81 -2.35
C LEU A 152 -1.63 6.14 -3.56
N ALA A 153 -2.12 6.40 -4.79
CA ALA A 153 -1.57 5.84 -6.00
C ALA A 153 -0.12 6.28 -6.24
N PHE A 154 0.13 7.60 -6.21
CA PHE A 154 1.46 8.13 -6.51
C PHE A 154 2.48 7.85 -5.40
N SER A 155 2.09 7.96 -4.13
CA SER A 155 3.00 7.67 -3.01
C SER A 155 3.41 6.18 -2.99
N PHE A 156 2.47 5.25 -3.24
CA PHE A 156 2.78 3.83 -3.27
C PHE A 156 3.54 3.42 -4.54
N ALA A 157 3.24 4.02 -5.69
CA ALA A 157 4.01 3.81 -6.91
C ALA A 157 5.45 4.34 -6.77
N GLY A 158 5.63 5.54 -6.20
CA GLY A 158 6.95 6.09 -5.89
C GLY A 158 7.73 5.22 -4.91
N TYR A 159 7.07 4.71 -3.86
CA TYR A 159 7.63 3.70 -2.98
C TYR A 159 8.09 2.46 -3.75
N GLY A 160 7.24 1.90 -4.61
CA GLY A 160 7.55 0.73 -5.44
C GLY A 160 8.74 0.96 -6.36
N LEU A 161 8.83 2.15 -6.98
CA LEU A 161 9.95 2.57 -7.81
C LEU A 161 11.29 2.56 -7.04
N LEU A 162 11.31 3.15 -5.85
CA LEU A 162 12.50 3.16 -4.99
C LEU A 162 12.89 1.75 -4.55
N ARG A 163 11.89 0.93 -4.19
CA ARG A 163 12.12 -0.46 -3.76
C ARG A 163 12.63 -1.36 -4.89
N LYS A 164 12.26 -1.10 -6.15
CA LYS A 164 12.77 -1.83 -7.33
C LYS A 164 14.28 -1.67 -7.48
N THR A 165 14.81 -0.50 -7.12
CA THR A 165 16.25 -0.17 -7.24
C THR A 165 17.03 -0.33 -5.94
N ALA A 166 16.36 -0.60 -4.83
CA ALA A 166 16.96 -0.68 -3.50
C ALA A 166 17.82 -1.95 -3.31
N ARG A 167 18.94 -1.80 -2.61
CA ARG A 167 19.91 -2.89 -2.37
C ARG A 167 19.49 -3.88 -1.29
N LEU A 168 18.69 -3.44 -0.31
CA LEU A 168 18.26 -4.28 0.80
C LEU A 168 17.09 -5.17 0.40
N ASN A 169 17.00 -6.34 1.00
CA ASN A 169 15.87 -7.25 0.80
C ASN A 169 14.58 -6.72 1.48
N ALA A 170 13.48 -7.47 1.36
CA ALA A 170 12.18 -6.99 1.85
C ALA A 170 12.16 -6.77 3.37
N LEU A 171 12.69 -7.70 4.15
CA LEU A 171 12.71 -7.61 5.63
C LEU A 171 13.68 -6.52 6.10
N GLU A 172 14.92 -6.53 5.61
CA GLU A 172 15.94 -5.54 5.92
C GLU A 172 15.50 -4.12 5.56
N GLY A 173 14.98 -3.95 4.32
CA GLY A 173 14.52 -2.67 3.85
C GLY A 173 13.32 -2.14 4.63
N LEU A 174 12.32 -2.98 4.94
CA LEU A 174 11.18 -2.57 5.77
C LEU A 174 11.63 -2.15 7.18
N THR A 175 12.57 -2.89 7.78
CA THR A 175 13.14 -2.52 9.07
C THR A 175 13.84 -1.17 8.99
N PHE A 176 14.63 -0.95 7.93
CA PHE A 176 15.37 0.28 7.75
C PHE A 176 14.45 1.50 7.52
N GLU A 177 13.41 1.35 6.69
CA GLU A 177 12.36 2.37 6.47
C GLU A 177 11.63 2.72 7.76
N THR A 178 11.18 1.70 8.47
CA THR A 178 10.44 1.88 9.72
C THR A 178 11.32 2.54 10.79
N SER A 179 12.64 2.29 10.79
CA SER A 179 13.58 2.93 11.71
C SER A 179 13.68 4.46 11.53
N PHE A 180 13.58 4.97 10.30
CA PHE A 180 13.54 6.42 10.05
C PHE A 180 12.29 7.07 10.65
N LEU A 181 11.15 6.39 10.59
CA LEU A 181 9.88 6.90 11.11
C LEU A 181 9.72 6.65 12.61
N PHE A 182 10.54 5.77 13.19
CA PHE A 182 10.41 5.35 14.59
C PHE A 182 10.65 6.49 15.56
N VAL A 183 11.70 7.28 15.36
CA VAL A 183 12.04 8.38 16.29
C VAL A 183 10.91 9.40 16.36
N PRO A 184 10.43 10.00 15.26
CA PRO A 184 9.31 10.94 15.33
C PRO A 184 8.02 10.29 15.87
N ALA A 185 7.75 9.03 15.52
CA ALA A 185 6.58 8.31 16.03
C ALA A 185 6.66 8.09 17.55
N LEU A 186 7.81 7.66 18.06
CA LEU A 186 8.03 7.45 19.48
C LEU A 186 7.93 8.78 20.26
N LEU A 187 8.57 9.85 19.77
CA LEU A 187 8.47 11.17 20.40
C LEU A 187 7.04 11.68 20.45
N TYR A 188 6.26 11.45 19.40
CA TYR A 188 4.85 11.82 19.40
C TYR A 188 4.04 11.02 20.42
N LEU A 189 4.26 9.70 20.53
CA LEU A 189 3.58 8.87 21.55
C LEU A 189 3.98 9.28 22.98
N LEU A 190 5.25 9.59 23.22
CA LEU A 190 5.71 10.10 24.51
C LEU A 190 5.06 11.45 24.84
N TYR A 191 4.98 12.36 23.86
CA TYR A 191 4.27 13.64 24.01
C TYR A 191 2.82 13.42 24.40
N LEU A 192 2.10 12.53 23.71
CA LEU A 192 0.70 12.21 24.04
C LEU A 192 0.57 11.61 25.44
N GLY A 193 1.50 10.76 25.86
CA GLY A 193 1.51 10.18 27.21
C GLY A 193 1.75 11.22 28.29
N VAL A 194 2.68 12.17 28.10
CA VAL A 194 2.98 13.23 29.07
C VAL A 194 1.86 14.26 29.16
N THR A 195 1.24 14.60 28.01
CA THR A 195 0.16 15.61 27.96
C THR A 195 -1.22 15.06 28.31
N GLY A 196 -1.36 13.73 28.44
CA GLY A 196 -2.65 13.07 28.72
C GLY A 196 -3.63 13.10 27.54
N HIS A 197 -3.18 13.43 26.32
CA HIS A 197 -4.04 13.49 25.13
C HIS A 197 -4.09 12.15 24.37
N GLY A 198 -3.27 11.16 24.73
CA GLY A 198 -3.26 9.84 24.12
C GLY A 198 -4.35 8.92 24.64
N VAL A 199 -4.78 7.98 23.82
CA VAL A 199 -5.78 6.96 24.21
C VAL A 199 -5.13 5.67 24.70
N PHE A 200 -3.84 5.48 24.46
CA PHE A 200 -3.09 4.26 24.79
C PHE A 200 -2.98 4.09 26.32
N GLY A 201 -3.43 2.93 26.83
CA GLY A 201 -3.40 2.63 28.27
C GLY A 201 -4.48 3.34 29.10
N VAL A 202 -5.26 4.27 28.50
CA VAL A 202 -6.21 5.13 29.22
C VAL A 202 -7.65 4.73 28.95
N VAL A 203 -8.04 4.55 27.67
CA VAL A 203 -9.46 4.37 27.28
C VAL A 203 -9.93 2.94 27.61
N SER A 204 -9.21 1.93 27.15
CA SER A 204 -9.51 0.53 27.48
C SER A 204 -8.32 -0.38 27.19
N GLY A 205 -8.26 -1.52 27.88
CA GLY A 205 -7.26 -2.57 27.60
C GLY A 205 -7.40 -3.16 26.20
N ASN A 206 -8.62 -3.30 25.69
CA ASN A 206 -8.87 -3.79 24.34
C ASN A 206 -8.31 -2.83 23.27
N LEU A 207 -8.55 -1.53 23.39
CA LEU A 207 -8.00 -0.55 22.46
C LEU A 207 -6.47 -0.53 22.50
N THR A 208 -5.89 -0.59 23.70
CA THR A 208 -4.44 -0.69 23.88
C THR A 208 -3.87 -1.92 23.17
N GLY A 209 -4.49 -3.09 23.35
CA GLY A 209 -4.10 -4.33 22.68
C GLY A 209 -4.21 -4.22 21.15
N LEU A 210 -5.27 -3.61 20.63
CA LEU A 210 -5.43 -3.37 19.18
C LEU A 210 -4.35 -2.43 18.64
N LEU A 211 -4.02 -1.35 19.35
CA LEU A 211 -2.93 -0.45 18.93
C LEU A 211 -1.58 -1.17 18.89
N MET A 212 -1.30 -2.08 19.83
CA MET A 212 -0.11 -2.94 19.78
C MET A 212 -0.16 -3.90 18.58
N LEU A 213 -1.31 -4.53 18.31
CA LEU A 213 -1.51 -5.43 17.18
C LEU A 213 -1.38 -4.73 15.82
N SER A 214 -1.49 -3.41 15.75
CA SER A 214 -1.31 -2.64 14.51
C SER A 214 0.07 -2.90 13.85
N GLY A 215 1.10 -3.18 14.65
CA GLY A 215 2.41 -3.60 14.16
C GLY A 215 2.37 -4.94 13.41
N VAL A 216 1.63 -5.91 13.91
CA VAL A 216 1.46 -7.23 13.28
C VAL A 216 0.68 -7.07 11.96
N PHE A 217 -0.44 -6.34 11.97
CA PHE A 217 -1.25 -6.07 10.77
C PHE A 217 -0.51 -5.25 9.71
N THR A 218 0.60 -4.62 10.08
CA THR A 218 1.50 -3.96 9.15
C THR A 218 2.56 -4.92 8.61
N ALA A 219 3.31 -5.56 9.48
CA ALA A 219 4.46 -6.39 9.09
C ALA A 219 4.03 -7.71 8.42
N PHE A 220 2.98 -8.36 8.92
CA PHE A 220 2.54 -9.66 8.45
C PHE A 220 2.18 -9.70 6.95
N PRO A 221 1.27 -8.84 6.42
CA PRO A 221 0.95 -8.87 5.01
C PRO A 221 2.12 -8.44 4.12
N LEU A 222 3.01 -7.55 4.58
CA LEU A 222 4.21 -7.17 3.85
C LEU A 222 5.21 -8.32 3.74
N LEU A 223 5.37 -9.14 4.78
CA LEU A 223 6.20 -10.33 4.75
C LEU A 223 5.61 -11.41 3.84
N LEU A 224 4.30 -11.62 3.87
CA LEU A 224 3.60 -12.54 2.95
C LEU A 224 3.74 -12.08 1.49
N PHE A 225 3.57 -10.79 1.23
CA PHE A 225 3.77 -10.20 -0.09
C PHE A 225 5.18 -10.43 -0.61
N ALA A 226 6.20 -10.14 0.21
CA ALA A 226 7.59 -10.36 -0.15
C ALA A 226 7.91 -11.85 -0.41
N ALA A 227 7.32 -12.74 0.38
CA ALA A 227 7.44 -14.19 0.19
C ALA A 227 6.74 -14.67 -1.09
N SER A 228 5.61 -14.06 -1.46
CA SER A 228 4.89 -14.31 -2.70
C SER A 228 5.68 -13.87 -3.93
N ALA A 229 6.14 -12.62 -3.95
CA ALA A 229 6.83 -12.01 -5.09
C ALA A 229 8.08 -12.80 -5.54
N ARG A 230 8.69 -13.55 -4.61
CA ARG A 230 9.83 -14.45 -4.91
C ARG A 230 9.43 -15.82 -5.46
N ARG A 231 8.14 -16.18 -5.46
CA ARG A 231 7.66 -17.55 -5.76
C ARG A 231 6.75 -17.64 -6.96
N ILE A 232 6.12 -16.54 -7.35
CA ILE A 232 5.21 -16.50 -8.49
C ILE A 232 5.59 -15.34 -9.44
N PRO A 233 5.21 -15.43 -10.72
CA PRO A 233 5.46 -14.36 -11.69
C PRO A 233 4.86 -13.04 -11.21
N PHE A 234 5.59 -11.94 -11.40
CA PHE A 234 5.17 -10.60 -10.97
C PHE A 234 3.83 -10.18 -11.61
N SER A 235 3.56 -10.64 -12.84
CA SER A 235 2.27 -10.45 -13.50
C SER A 235 1.09 -11.06 -12.71
N LEU A 236 1.29 -12.23 -12.09
CA LEU A 236 0.25 -12.87 -11.28
C LEU A 236 0.08 -12.14 -9.94
N VAL A 237 1.18 -11.66 -9.35
CA VAL A 237 1.13 -10.78 -8.16
C VAL A 237 0.30 -9.55 -8.45
N GLY A 238 0.52 -8.89 -9.61
CA GLY A 238 -0.24 -7.71 -10.04
C GLY A 238 -1.75 -7.97 -10.22
N ILE A 239 -2.13 -9.14 -10.77
CA ILE A 239 -3.55 -9.51 -10.89
C ILE A 239 -4.18 -9.75 -9.51
N LEU A 240 -3.48 -10.48 -8.62
CA LEU A 240 -3.98 -10.75 -7.28
C LEU A 240 -4.08 -9.49 -6.41
N GLN A 241 -3.30 -8.46 -6.73
CA GLN A 241 -3.35 -7.15 -6.05
C GLN A 241 -4.74 -6.53 -6.05
N TYR A 242 -5.56 -6.75 -7.10
CA TYR A 242 -6.91 -6.18 -7.19
C TYR A 242 -7.90 -6.73 -6.16
N ILE A 243 -7.59 -7.82 -5.47
CA ILE A 243 -8.41 -8.37 -4.38
C ILE A 243 -8.57 -7.33 -3.27
N ALA A 244 -7.49 -6.68 -2.85
CA ALA A 244 -7.53 -5.73 -1.73
C ALA A 244 -8.44 -4.52 -2.02
N PRO A 245 -8.26 -3.73 -3.09
CA PRO A 245 -9.14 -2.59 -3.37
C PRO A 245 -10.58 -3.00 -3.68
N THR A 246 -10.81 -4.21 -4.23
CA THR A 246 -12.17 -4.71 -4.43
C THR A 246 -12.87 -4.93 -3.09
N ILE A 247 -12.22 -5.58 -2.13
CA ILE A 247 -12.79 -5.78 -0.78
C ILE A 247 -13.00 -4.42 -0.10
N GLN A 248 -12.03 -3.51 -0.17
CA GLN A 248 -12.15 -2.18 0.43
C GLN A 248 -13.32 -1.40 -0.17
N PHE A 249 -13.50 -1.43 -1.50
CA PHE A 249 -14.64 -0.83 -2.18
C PHE A 249 -15.97 -1.41 -1.67
N LEU A 250 -16.08 -2.74 -1.60
CA LEU A 250 -17.28 -3.40 -1.11
C LEU A 250 -17.55 -3.06 0.36
N LEU A 251 -16.53 -3.01 1.21
CA LEU A 251 -16.67 -2.58 2.60
C LEU A 251 -17.15 -1.12 2.69
N GLY A 252 -16.56 -0.21 1.91
CA GLY A 252 -16.96 1.19 1.89
C GLY A 252 -18.44 1.36 1.53
N VAL A 253 -18.86 0.74 0.42
CA VAL A 253 -20.23 0.90 -0.09
C VAL A 253 -21.25 0.13 0.76
N TYR A 254 -21.03 -1.16 0.98
CA TYR A 254 -22.07 -2.04 1.57
C TYR A 254 -22.03 -2.10 3.09
N LEU A 255 -20.86 -2.02 3.71
CA LEU A 255 -20.75 -2.12 5.17
C LEU A 255 -20.79 -0.75 5.84
N TYR A 256 -20.09 0.23 5.29
CA TYR A 256 -20.00 1.56 5.87
C TYR A 256 -20.97 2.58 5.26
N GLY A 257 -21.74 2.18 4.24
CA GLY A 257 -22.77 3.02 3.63
C GLY A 257 -22.23 4.29 2.96
N GLU A 258 -20.97 4.26 2.49
CA GLU A 258 -20.39 5.42 1.81
C GLU A 258 -21.16 5.71 0.52
N PRO A 259 -21.53 6.98 0.25
CA PRO A 259 -22.33 7.34 -0.91
C PRO A 259 -21.58 6.99 -2.21
N PHE A 260 -22.19 6.15 -3.03
CA PHE A 260 -21.69 5.76 -4.34
C PHE A 260 -22.64 6.27 -5.43
N SER A 261 -22.45 7.53 -5.81
CA SER A 261 -23.29 8.20 -6.80
C SER A 261 -23.11 7.62 -8.22
N PRO A 262 -24.08 7.83 -9.14
CA PRO A 262 -23.93 7.47 -10.55
C PRO A 262 -22.68 8.07 -11.21
N ALA A 263 -22.29 9.28 -10.81
CA ALA A 263 -21.05 9.89 -11.27
C ALA A 263 -19.81 9.09 -10.84
N ARG A 264 -19.77 8.64 -9.58
CA ARG A 264 -18.69 7.74 -9.11
C ARG A 264 -18.69 6.42 -9.86
N LEU A 265 -19.87 5.84 -10.13
CA LEU A 265 -19.98 4.59 -10.90
C LEU A 265 -19.36 4.72 -12.30
N VAL A 266 -19.62 5.82 -13.02
CA VAL A 266 -19.04 6.06 -14.35
C VAL A 266 -17.52 6.20 -14.27
N GLY A 267 -17.00 7.01 -13.35
CA GLY A 267 -15.55 7.21 -13.18
C GLY A 267 -14.82 5.93 -12.80
N PHE A 268 -15.35 5.18 -11.82
CA PHE A 268 -14.81 3.87 -11.45
C PHE A 268 -14.93 2.86 -12.60
N GLY A 269 -16.04 2.85 -13.34
CA GLY A 269 -16.26 2.01 -14.51
C GLY A 269 -15.20 2.22 -15.58
N LEU A 270 -14.82 3.47 -15.89
CA LEU A 270 -13.74 3.79 -16.80
C LEU A 270 -12.38 3.23 -16.31
N ILE A 271 -12.11 3.36 -15.01
CA ILE A 271 -10.87 2.83 -14.42
C ILE A 271 -10.86 1.30 -14.42
N TRP A 272 -11.95 0.65 -14.06
CA TRP A 272 -12.06 -0.82 -14.13
C TRP A 272 -11.93 -1.32 -15.57
N LEU A 273 -12.51 -0.62 -16.55
CA LEU A 273 -12.34 -0.96 -17.97
C LEU A 273 -10.87 -0.80 -18.41
N ALA A 274 -10.21 0.27 -17.97
CA ALA A 274 -8.76 0.46 -18.20
C ALA A 274 -7.94 -0.70 -17.64
N LEU A 275 -8.25 -1.15 -16.43
CA LEU A 275 -7.58 -2.28 -15.78
C LEU A 275 -7.85 -3.61 -16.49
N ALA A 276 -9.09 -3.83 -16.94
CA ALA A 276 -9.46 -5.02 -17.72
C ALA A 276 -8.70 -5.08 -19.05
N LEU A 277 -8.60 -3.95 -19.77
CA LEU A 277 -7.82 -3.84 -20.99
C LEU A 277 -6.33 -4.10 -20.74
N TYR A 278 -5.76 -3.45 -19.72
CA TYR A 278 -4.35 -3.64 -19.35
C TYR A 278 -4.02 -5.09 -19.00
N SER A 279 -4.85 -5.71 -18.16
CA SER A 279 -4.67 -7.09 -17.71
C SER A 279 -4.91 -8.09 -18.84
N GLY A 280 -5.92 -7.85 -19.68
CA GLY A 280 -6.27 -8.69 -20.83
C GLY A 280 -5.16 -8.72 -21.87
N GLU A 281 -4.60 -7.56 -22.24
CA GLU A 281 -3.47 -7.47 -23.18
C GLU A 281 -2.23 -8.23 -22.65
N HIS A 282 -1.94 -8.10 -21.35
CA HIS A 282 -0.83 -8.80 -20.74
C HIS A 282 -1.00 -10.33 -20.76
N LEU A 283 -2.21 -10.84 -20.53
CA LEU A 283 -2.52 -12.27 -20.57
C LEU A 283 -2.50 -12.84 -21.98
N LEU A 284 -3.09 -12.13 -22.98
CA LEU A 284 -3.11 -12.54 -24.38
C LEU A 284 -1.69 -12.70 -24.95
N GLN A 285 -0.81 -11.75 -24.66
CA GLN A 285 0.56 -11.82 -25.15
C GLN A 285 1.33 -12.99 -24.53
N LYS A 286 1.13 -13.26 -23.24
CA LYS A 286 1.77 -14.40 -22.59
C LYS A 286 1.33 -15.74 -23.18
N SER A 287 0.07 -15.83 -23.66
CA SER A 287 -0.43 -17.00 -24.35
C SER A 287 0.17 -17.14 -25.75
N LEU A 288 0.28 -16.02 -26.51
CA LEU A 288 0.88 -16.01 -27.86
C LEU A 288 2.37 -16.38 -27.83
N LEU A 289 3.13 -15.87 -26.86
CA LEU A 289 4.54 -16.23 -26.69
C LEU A 289 4.74 -17.70 -26.30
N ARG A 290 3.81 -18.28 -25.57
CA ARG A 290 3.83 -19.71 -25.24
C ARG A 290 3.52 -20.58 -26.44
N SER A 291 2.52 -20.23 -27.26
CA SER A 291 2.17 -20.98 -28.46
C SER A 291 3.20 -20.84 -29.59
N ALA A 292 4.03 -19.80 -29.60
CA ALA A 292 5.13 -19.64 -30.55
C ALA A 292 6.42 -20.39 -30.14
N ALA A 293 6.49 -20.87 -28.88
CA ALA A 293 7.62 -21.63 -28.33
C ALA A 293 7.39 -23.15 -28.28
N THR A 294 6.15 -23.59 -28.63
CA THR A 294 5.76 -25.01 -28.85
C THR A 294 5.70 -25.33 -30.32
#